data_6d60d599f33f918528d9c3ab16bd0f10
#
_entry.id   6d60d599f33f918528d9c3ab16bd0f10
#
_cell.length_a   1.000
_cell.length_b   1.000
_cell.length_c   1.000
_cell.angle_alpha   90.00
_cell.angle_beta   90.00
_cell.angle_gamma   90.00
#
_symmetry.space_group_name_H-M   'P 1'
#
loop_
_entity.id
_entity.type
_entity.pdbx_description
1 polymer ?
#
loop_
_entity_poly.entity_id
_entity_poly.type
_entity_poly.pdbx_seq_one_letter_code
_entity_poly.pdbx_strand_id
1 'polypeptide(L)' 'IDEAFDFINENGLNNTSDVIHFLPFWKNGVKFFTIEGPNLERIEFSQYL' A
#
# COMPACT_ATOMS: atom_id res chain seq x y z
N ILE A 1 2.86 -6.58 4.78
CA ILE A 1 2.54 -5.59 3.74
C ILE A 1 3.48 -5.69 2.54
N ASP A 2 4.71 -6.09 2.74
CA ASP A 2 5.66 -6.23 1.63
C ASP A 2 5.18 -7.29 0.62
N GLU A 3 4.65 -8.40 1.12
CA GLU A 3 4.08 -9.45 0.27
C GLU A 3 2.85 -8.95 -0.49
N ALA A 4 2.00 -8.16 0.16
CA ALA A 4 0.82 -7.58 -0.49
C ALA A 4 1.25 -6.61 -1.59
N PHE A 5 2.26 -5.79 -1.34
CA PHE A 5 2.79 -4.85 -2.31
C PHE A 5 3.35 -5.58 -3.53
N ASP A 6 4.13 -6.63 -3.30
CA ASP A 6 4.69 -7.44 -4.40
C ASP A 6 3.59 -8.11 -5.22
N PHE A 7 2.58 -8.66 -4.56
CA PHE A 7 1.44 -9.28 -5.23
C PHE A 7 0.70 -8.28 -6.13
N ILE A 8 0.43 -7.09 -5.60
CA ILE A 8 -0.27 -6.05 -6.33
C ILE A 8 0.53 -5.61 -7.57
N ASN A 9 1.84 -5.44 -7.42
CA ASN A 9 2.68 -5.05 -8.56
C ASN A 9 2.81 -6.15 -9.60
N GLU A 10 2.97 -7.40 -9.19
CA GLU A 10 3.08 -8.54 -10.10
C GLU A 10 1.82 -8.74 -10.92
N ASN A 11 0.67 -8.38 -10.40
CA ASN A 11 -0.61 -8.52 -11.08
C ASN A 11 -1.04 -7.24 -11.82
N GLY A 12 -0.19 -6.23 -11.88
CA GLY A 12 -0.47 -4.99 -12.59
C GLY A 12 -1.58 -4.16 -11.95
N LEU A 13 -1.81 -4.31 -10.65
CA LEU A 13 -2.89 -3.63 -9.96
C LEU A 13 -2.45 -2.30 -9.32
N ASN A 14 -1.16 -2.01 -9.31
CA ASN A 14 -0.64 -0.74 -8.78
C ASN A 14 -0.70 0.33 -9.87
N ASN A 15 -1.91 0.85 -10.08
CA ASN A 15 -2.18 1.79 -11.16
C ASN A 15 -1.82 3.24 -10.83
N THR A 16 -1.39 3.50 -9.61
CA THR A 16 -0.92 4.83 -9.20
C THR A 16 0.60 4.92 -9.17
N SER A 17 1.29 3.80 -9.40
CA SER A 17 2.74 3.69 -9.25
C SER A 17 3.22 4.07 -7.85
N ASP A 18 2.38 3.83 -6.85
CA ASP A 18 2.74 4.14 -5.47
C ASP A 18 3.81 3.19 -4.96
N VAL A 19 4.46 3.59 -3.89
CA VAL A 19 5.49 2.81 -3.21
C VAL A 19 5.09 2.65 -1.74
N ILE A 20 5.76 1.76 -1.03
CA ILE A 20 5.52 1.60 0.41
C ILE A 20 6.03 2.83 1.14
N HIS A 21 5.16 3.45 1.92
CA HIS A 21 5.48 4.57 2.78
C HIS A 21 5.63 4.10 4.21
N PHE A 22 6.43 4.80 4.99
CA PHE A 22 6.63 4.50 6.40
C PHE A 22 6.36 5.76 7.23
N LEU A 23 5.54 5.61 8.27
CA LEU A 23 5.28 6.68 9.24
C LEU A 23 5.72 6.20 10.62
N PRO A 24 6.52 6.99 11.34
CA PRO A 24 7.12 6.59 12.61
C PRO A 24 6.20 6.81 13.83
N PHE A 25 4.91 6.89 13.63
CA PHE A 25 3.99 6.94 14.76
C PHE A 25 3.49 5.53 15.07
N TRP A 26 2.78 5.37 16.18
CA TRP A 26 2.51 4.07 16.76
C TRP A 26 3.82 3.47 17.27
N LYS A 27 3.78 2.33 17.95
CA LYS A 27 4.94 1.79 18.68
C LYS A 27 6.18 1.59 17.80
N ASN A 28 6.01 0.89 16.70
CA ASN A 28 7.10 0.53 15.79
C ASN A 28 6.92 1.12 14.39
N GLY A 29 5.92 1.97 14.23
CA GLY A 29 5.62 2.58 12.95
C GLY A 29 4.53 1.88 12.17
N VAL A 30 4.17 2.47 11.04
CA VAL A 30 3.15 1.97 10.14
C VAL A 30 3.70 2.00 8.72
N LYS A 31 3.51 0.92 7.97
CA LYS A 31 3.80 0.90 6.53
C LYS A 31 2.48 0.90 5.76
N PHE A 32 2.43 1.62 4.66
CA PHE A 32 1.22 1.68 3.84
C PHE A 32 1.53 2.00 2.39
N PHE A 33 0.60 1.64 1.51
CA PHE A 33 0.58 2.10 0.13
C PHE A 33 -0.86 2.18 -0.36
N THR A 34 -1.09 2.90 -1.46
CA THR A 34 -2.44 3.18 -1.96
C THR A 34 -2.52 2.85 -3.44
N ILE A 35 -3.66 2.29 -3.86
CA ILE A 35 -3.98 2.11 -5.27
C ILE A 35 -5.34 2.72 -5.56
N GLU A 36 -5.68 2.90 -6.85
CA GLU A 36 -7.02 3.28 -7.25
C GLU A 36 -7.85 2.05 -7.58
N GLY A 37 -9.08 2.02 -7.10
CA GLY A 37 -10.04 1.01 -7.50
C GLY A 37 -10.66 1.30 -8.88
N PRO A 38 -11.51 0.40 -9.38
CA PRO A 38 -12.08 0.52 -10.72
C PRO A 38 -13.00 1.72 -10.91
N ASN A 39 -13.53 2.30 -9.85
CA ASN A 39 -14.37 3.48 -9.88
C ASN A 39 -13.65 4.72 -9.36
N LEU A 40 -12.32 4.76 -9.44
CA LEU A 40 -11.46 5.85 -9.00
C LEU A 40 -11.45 6.03 -7.48
N GLU A 41 -11.96 5.07 -6.72
CA GLU A 41 -11.84 5.10 -5.27
C GLU A 41 -10.42 4.76 -4.84
N ARG A 42 -10.00 5.30 -3.69
CA ARG A 42 -8.70 5.00 -3.12
C ARG A 42 -8.78 3.79 -2.21
N ILE A 43 -7.87 2.86 -2.41
CA ILE A 43 -7.74 1.66 -1.57
C ILE A 43 -6.39 1.72 -0.90
N GLU A 44 -6.38 1.81 0.43
CA GLU A 44 -5.14 1.86 1.19
C GLU A 44 -4.88 0.52 1.87
N PHE A 45 -3.66 0.03 1.71
CA PHE A 45 -3.17 -1.14 2.43
C PHE A 45 -2.21 -0.65 3.51
N SER A 46 -2.43 -1.03 4.75
CA SER A 46 -1.59 -0.58 5.85
C SER A 46 -1.31 -1.72 6.82
N GLN A 47 -0.16 -1.64 7.47
CA GLN A 47 0.26 -2.61 8.48
C GLN A 47 0.92 -1.87 9.63
N TYR A 48 0.46 -2.13 10.84
CA TYR A 48 1.08 -1.64 12.06
C TYR A 48 2.20 -2.61 12.46
N LEU A 49 3.37 -2.08 12.70
CA LEU A 49 4.56 -2.88 13.00
C LEU A 49 4.76 -3.15 14.48
#